data_d40fbbac405962adeef3f2de5d46adce
#
_entry.id   d40fbbac405962adeef3f2de5d46adce
#
_cell.length_a   1.000
_cell.length_b   1.000
_cell.length_c   1.000
_cell.angle_alpha   90.00
_cell.angle_beta   90.00
_cell.angle_gamma   90.00
#
_symmetry.space_group_name_H-M   'P 1'
#
loop_
_entity.id
_entity.type
_entity.pdbx_description
1 polymer ?
#
loop_
_entity_poly.entity_id
_entity_poly.type
_entity_poly.pdbx_seq_one_letter_code
_entity_poly.pdbx_strand_id
1 'polypeptide(L)'
;MNELLSEAEKARVESAGLKIDKVSELLARVQKEVKEGLLPSAQVALARNGKVGVFESYGSAKPESLTCIFSATKAITSAAAWILIQDGKLDENEIVADIVPEFGTNEKENITVQQLFTHTAGFPSAPFAPLDWVDKDKRYARFSKWRLNWEPGTRYEYHPSSSMWVIAEVIERRSGQDYTAFVKQHVTGALGLPNLIVGLSAEEGKRALDVEYSGDPLTSEDYARMGIPEPPVTEVTEEALLNFNLDEVRAVGVPGGGGYANAHDLALFYQALLQGGLEGNQLWSESTLNSVRTIRSGDLRDPLFRQLANRGLGIIISGDESRNFRGFGKTNSPQAFGHNGAGGQIAWVDPESGLSLAYLTSGHDRNNVRQGKRGVAISSIAAECAA
;
A
#
# COMPACT_ATOMS: atom_id res chain seq x y z
N MET A 1 35.48 3.84 8.43
CA MET A 1 34.04 3.69 8.11
C MET A 1 33.56 2.55 9.01
N ASN A 2 32.61 2.79 9.93
CA ASN A 2 32.00 1.68 10.65
C ASN A 2 31.30 0.82 9.61
N GLU A 3 31.64 -0.46 9.53
CA GLU A 3 30.95 -1.41 8.67
C GLU A 3 29.48 -1.46 9.10
N LEU A 4 28.58 -1.20 8.17
CA LEU A 4 27.13 -1.20 8.40
C LEU A 4 26.58 -2.62 8.55
N LEU A 5 27.32 -3.62 8.09
CA LEU A 5 26.94 -5.03 8.10
C LEU A 5 28.04 -5.87 8.76
N SER A 6 27.66 -6.73 9.68
CA SER A 6 28.50 -7.80 10.22
C SER A 6 28.75 -8.89 9.16
N GLU A 7 29.74 -9.76 9.36
CA GLU A 7 30.03 -10.88 8.45
C GLU A 7 28.83 -11.85 8.28
N ALA A 8 28.06 -12.07 9.34
CA ALA A 8 26.86 -12.90 9.27
C ALA A 8 25.74 -12.24 8.40
N GLU A 9 25.61 -10.92 8.47
CA GLU A 9 24.67 -10.17 7.63
C GLU A 9 25.13 -10.13 6.18
N LYS A 10 26.42 -9.95 5.91
CA LYS A 10 26.97 -10.05 4.55
C LYS A 10 26.69 -11.41 3.92
N ALA A 11 26.92 -12.50 4.66
CA ALA A 11 26.62 -13.86 4.19
C ALA A 11 25.13 -14.05 3.89
N ARG A 12 24.22 -13.47 4.72
CA ARG A 12 22.78 -13.50 4.49
C ARG A 12 22.40 -12.71 3.24
N VAL A 13 22.96 -11.52 3.05
CA VAL A 13 22.79 -10.67 1.86
C VAL A 13 23.17 -11.44 0.59
N GLU A 14 24.37 -12.05 0.57
CA GLU A 14 24.86 -12.83 -0.58
C GLU A 14 23.99 -14.07 -0.84
N SER A 15 23.57 -14.77 0.23
CA SER A 15 22.71 -15.96 0.08
C SER A 15 21.33 -15.65 -0.50
N ALA A 16 20.86 -14.42 -0.35
CA ALA A 16 19.63 -13.93 -0.98
C ALA A 16 19.87 -13.42 -2.42
N GLY A 17 21.09 -13.46 -2.93
CA GLY A 17 21.46 -12.96 -4.26
C GLY A 17 21.46 -11.44 -4.33
N LEU A 18 21.90 -10.75 -3.26
CA LEU A 18 21.99 -9.29 -3.18
C LEU A 18 23.43 -8.82 -3.17
N LYS A 19 23.68 -7.60 -3.65
CA LYS A 19 25.00 -6.93 -3.69
C LYS A 19 25.27 -6.21 -2.37
N ILE A 20 26.32 -6.56 -1.66
CA ILE A 20 26.69 -6.00 -0.34
C ILE A 20 26.90 -4.49 -0.40
N ASP A 21 27.59 -3.98 -1.42
CA ASP A 21 27.87 -2.57 -1.60
C ASP A 21 26.59 -1.74 -1.77
N LYS A 22 25.65 -2.22 -2.59
CA LYS A 22 24.35 -1.57 -2.80
C LYS A 22 23.45 -1.66 -1.58
N VAL A 23 23.44 -2.77 -0.87
CA VAL A 23 22.74 -2.89 0.40
C VAL A 23 23.32 -1.90 1.42
N SER A 24 24.64 -1.78 1.52
CA SER A 24 25.28 -0.81 2.44
C SER A 24 24.91 0.64 2.08
N GLU A 25 24.83 0.98 0.78
CA GLU A 25 24.37 2.27 0.29
C GLU A 25 22.90 2.52 0.70
N LEU A 26 22.03 1.53 0.52
CA LEU A 26 20.63 1.60 0.91
C LEU A 26 20.46 1.84 2.41
N LEU A 27 21.17 1.05 3.25
CA LEU A 27 21.08 1.18 4.70
C LEU A 27 21.56 2.55 5.18
N ALA A 28 22.65 3.06 4.60
CA ALA A 28 23.14 4.41 4.89
C ALA A 28 22.08 5.47 4.50
N ARG A 29 21.41 5.30 3.36
CA ARG A 29 20.37 6.22 2.90
C ARG A 29 19.13 6.18 3.80
N VAL A 30 18.68 5.00 4.21
CA VAL A 30 17.52 4.82 5.10
C VAL A 30 17.78 5.44 6.48
N GLN A 31 18.98 5.22 7.01
CA GLN A 31 19.35 5.68 8.35
C GLN A 31 19.51 7.21 8.44
N LYS A 32 19.72 7.90 7.31
CA LYS A 32 20.12 9.30 7.25
C LYS A 32 19.16 10.21 8.03
N GLU A 33 17.87 10.24 7.65
CA GLU A 33 16.91 11.16 8.27
C GLU A 33 16.59 10.81 9.73
N VAL A 34 16.75 9.55 10.12
CA VAL A 34 16.62 9.13 11.54
C VAL A 34 17.80 9.68 12.33
N LYS A 35 19.03 9.55 11.82
CA LYS A 35 20.24 10.10 12.46
C LYS A 35 20.23 11.63 12.56
N GLU A 36 19.64 12.30 11.57
CA GLU A 36 19.50 13.75 11.53
C GLU A 36 18.30 14.26 12.37
N GLY A 37 17.52 13.35 12.99
CA GLY A 37 16.39 13.70 13.85
C GLY A 37 15.14 14.16 13.12
N LEU A 38 15.07 13.99 11.79
CA LEU A 38 13.90 14.36 11.00
C LEU A 38 12.79 13.31 11.12
N LEU A 39 13.14 12.02 11.10
CA LEU A 39 12.18 10.93 11.25
C LEU A 39 12.40 10.21 12.59
N PRO A 40 11.31 9.85 13.31
CA PRO A 40 11.42 9.16 14.60
C PRO A 40 11.87 7.70 14.44
N SER A 41 11.54 7.07 13.33
CA SER A 41 11.80 5.66 13.08
C SER A 41 11.94 5.35 11.60
N ALA A 42 12.64 4.25 11.31
CA ALA A 42 12.57 3.60 10.00
C ALA A 42 12.78 2.08 10.15
N GLN A 43 12.10 1.30 9.32
CA GLN A 43 12.41 -0.10 9.06
C GLN A 43 12.61 -0.30 7.57
N VAL A 44 13.52 -1.19 7.19
CA VAL A 44 13.73 -1.58 5.79
C VAL A 44 13.96 -3.07 5.69
N ALA A 45 13.34 -3.70 4.69
CA ALA A 45 13.62 -5.07 4.32
C ALA A 45 13.73 -5.22 2.81
N LEU A 46 14.69 -6.03 2.39
CA LEU A 46 14.81 -6.54 1.03
C LEU A 46 14.65 -8.04 1.05
N ALA A 47 13.81 -8.57 0.18
CA ALA A 47 13.66 -10.01 -0.01
C ALA A 47 13.79 -10.37 -1.50
N ARG A 48 14.32 -11.55 -1.78
CA ARG A 48 14.47 -12.11 -3.12
C ARG A 48 14.36 -13.64 -3.05
N ASN A 49 13.74 -14.26 -4.04
CA ASN A 49 13.53 -15.70 -4.07
C ASN A 49 12.84 -16.28 -2.81
N GLY A 50 11.88 -15.52 -2.26
CA GLY A 50 11.15 -15.90 -1.04
C GLY A 50 11.95 -15.76 0.27
N LYS A 51 13.16 -15.17 0.24
CA LYS A 51 14.03 -15.04 1.41
C LYS A 51 14.36 -13.58 1.70
N VAL A 52 14.30 -13.20 2.98
CA VAL A 52 14.72 -11.87 3.44
C VAL A 52 16.24 -11.85 3.56
N GLY A 53 16.90 -11.07 2.72
CA GLY A 53 18.35 -10.85 2.77
C GLY A 53 18.75 -9.72 3.72
N VAL A 54 17.86 -8.72 3.88
CA VAL A 54 18.10 -7.56 4.74
C VAL A 54 16.84 -7.27 5.55
N PHE A 55 16.99 -7.00 6.84
CA PHE A 55 15.94 -6.45 7.70
C PHE A 55 16.58 -5.64 8.81
N GLU A 56 16.37 -4.32 8.78
CA GLU A 56 16.95 -3.39 9.74
C GLU A 56 15.92 -2.44 10.31
N SER A 57 16.13 -2.02 11.56
CA SER A 57 15.27 -1.09 12.30
C SER A 57 16.10 0.04 12.89
N TYR A 58 15.62 1.27 12.79
CA TYR A 58 16.31 2.49 13.24
C TYR A 58 15.39 3.39 14.06
N GLY A 59 15.99 4.20 14.96
CA GLY A 59 15.27 5.13 15.81
C GLY A 59 14.43 4.42 16.86
N SER A 60 13.17 4.78 17.01
CA SER A 60 12.24 4.16 17.96
C SER A 60 11.72 2.79 17.50
N ALA A 61 11.91 2.42 16.23
CA ALA A 61 11.47 1.12 15.72
C ALA A 61 12.36 -0.02 16.24
N LYS A 62 11.72 -1.14 16.59
CA LYS A 62 12.33 -2.43 16.91
C LYS A 62 11.87 -3.45 15.87
N PRO A 63 12.55 -4.61 15.73
CA PRO A 63 12.15 -5.63 14.75
C PRO A 63 10.69 -6.07 14.88
N GLU A 64 10.14 -6.14 16.09
CA GLU A 64 8.75 -6.50 16.38
C GLU A 64 7.76 -5.33 16.27
N SER A 65 8.22 -4.09 16.07
CA SER A 65 7.36 -2.92 15.94
C SER A 65 6.46 -3.03 14.71
N LEU A 66 5.22 -2.61 14.86
CA LEU A 66 4.24 -2.51 13.79
C LEU A 66 4.08 -1.03 13.40
N THR A 67 4.22 -0.74 12.13
CA THR A 67 4.00 0.59 11.58
C THR A 67 2.71 0.59 10.77
N CYS A 68 1.87 1.62 10.90
CA CYS A 68 0.72 1.82 10.02
C CYS A 68 1.23 1.99 8.59
N ILE A 69 0.79 1.11 7.68
CA ILE A 69 1.25 1.11 6.29
C ILE A 69 0.35 1.91 5.35
N PHE A 70 -0.71 2.51 5.91
CA PHE A 70 -1.67 3.31 5.17
C PHE A 70 -2.07 2.66 3.84
N SER A 71 -2.00 3.39 2.75
CA SER A 71 -2.48 2.91 1.44
C SER A 71 -1.76 1.67 0.90
N ALA A 72 -0.61 1.26 1.45
CA ALA A 72 -0.03 -0.05 1.13
C ALA A 72 -0.97 -1.21 1.55
N THR A 73 -1.92 -0.98 2.46
CA THR A 73 -3.01 -1.90 2.82
C THR A 73 -3.86 -2.31 1.62
N LYS A 74 -3.99 -1.43 0.61
CA LYS A 74 -4.82 -1.70 -0.57
C LYS A 74 -4.39 -2.97 -1.32
N ALA A 75 -3.09 -3.21 -1.41
CA ALA A 75 -2.57 -4.42 -2.04
C ALA A 75 -3.01 -5.69 -1.27
N ILE A 76 -3.06 -5.63 0.07
CA ILE A 76 -3.44 -6.75 0.93
C ILE A 76 -4.94 -7.04 0.81
N THR A 77 -5.77 -5.99 0.91
CA THR A 77 -7.23 -6.11 0.73
C THR A 77 -7.57 -6.60 -0.68
N SER A 78 -6.85 -6.12 -1.69
CA SER A 78 -7.04 -6.55 -3.08
C SER A 78 -6.64 -8.01 -3.28
N ALA A 79 -5.53 -8.44 -2.67
CA ALA A 79 -5.07 -9.82 -2.72
C ALA A 79 -6.09 -10.81 -2.13
N ALA A 80 -6.85 -10.39 -1.11
CA ALA A 80 -7.98 -11.15 -0.59
C ALA A 80 -9.13 -11.28 -1.62
N ALA A 81 -9.48 -10.19 -2.30
CA ALA A 81 -10.48 -10.23 -3.35
C ALA A 81 -10.04 -11.08 -4.57
N TRP A 82 -8.72 -11.13 -4.88
CA TRP A 82 -8.21 -11.99 -5.95
C TRP A 82 -8.44 -13.47 -5.70
N ILE A 83 -8.45 -13.92 -4.44
CA ILE A 83 -8.82 -15.30 -4.08
C ILE A 83 -10.28 -15.56 -4.47
N LEU A 84 -11.19 -14.62 -4.20
CA LEU A 84 -12.60 -14.76 -4.59
C LEU A 84 -12.78 -14.76 -6.12
N ILE A 85 -11.98 -13.98 -6.83
CA ILE A 85 -11.98 -13.98 -8.30
C ILE A 85 -11.46 -15.31 -8.84
N GLN A 86 -10.36 -15.80 -8.30
CA GLN A 86 -9.77 -17.09 -8.68
C GLN A 86 -10.74 -18.25 -8.46
N ASP A 87 -11.48 -18.22 -7.35
CA ASP A 87 -12.48 -19.23 -6.99
C ASP A 87 -13.81 -19.11 -7.78
N GLY A 88 -13.92 -18.13 -8.67
CA GLY A 88 -15.15 -17.85 -9.42
C GLY A 88 -16.32 -17.33 -8.57
N LYS A 89 -16.03 -16.84 -7.36
CA LYS A 89 -17.02 -16.23 -6.45
C LYS A 89 -17.23 -14.73 -6.70
N LEU A 90 -16.34 -14.10 -7.44
CA LEU A 90 -16.38 -12.70 -7.80
C LEU A 90 -15.85 -12.53 -9.23
N ASP A 91 -16.49 -11.67 -10.03
CA ASP A 91 -15.99 -11.25 -11.34
C ASP A 91 -15.62 -9.76 -11.29
N GLU A 92 -14.46 -9.39 -11.85
CA GLU A 92 -14.02 -7.99 -11.90
C GLU A 92 -14.95 -7.09 -12.74
N ASN A 93 -15.71 -7.67 -13.69
CA ASN A 93 -16.68 -6.98 -14.52
C ASN A 93 -18.10 -6.97 -13.92
N GLU A 94 -18.30 -7.63 -12.80
CA GLU A 94 -19.59 -7.69 -12.13
C GLU A 94 -20.01 -6.32 -11.62
N ILE A 95 -21.31 -6.03 -11.70
CA ILE A 95 -21.89 -4.79 -11.20
C ILE A 95 -21.93 -4.82 -9.67
N VAL A 96 -21.37 -3.80 -9.05
CA VAL A 96 -21.28 -3.70 -7.57
C VAL A 96 -22.68 -3.67 -6.94
N ALA A 97 -23.65 -3.03 -7.56
CA ALA A 97 -25.04 -2.94 -7.07
C ALA A 97 -25.74 -4.31 -7.01
N ASP A 98 -25.33 -5.28 -7.83
CA ASP A 98 -25.86 -6.65 -7.77
C ASP A 98 -25.35 -7.41 -6.53
N ILE A 99 -24.20 -6.97 -5.97
CA ILE A 99 -23.60 -7.55 -4.76
C ILE A 99 -24.02 -6.75 -3.52
N VAL A 100 -24.01 -5.42 -3.63
CA VAL A 100 -24.27 -4.44 -2.57
C VAL A 100 -25.39 -3.50 -3.05
N PRO A 101 -26.68 -3.91 -3.01
CA PRO A 101 -27.79 -3.10 -3.52
C PRO A 101 -27.88 -1.71 -2.88
N GLU A 102 -27.49 -1.58 -1.61
CA GLU A 102 -27.47 -0.31 -0.87
C GLU A 102 -26.50 0.72 -1.46
N PHE A 103 -25.49 0.26 -2.19
CA PHE A 103 -24.57 1.12 -2.93
C PHE A 103 -25.18 1.64 -4.24
N GLY A 104 -26.03 0.86 -4.90
CA GLY A 104 -26.62 1.13 -6.21
C GLY A 104 -27.68 2.22 -6.22
N THR A 105 -27.30 3.44 -5.84
CA THR A 105 -28.13 4.64 -5.79
C THR A 105 -27.36 5.83 -6.35
N ASN A 106 -28.06 6.91 -6.72
CA ASN A 106 -27.44 8.17 -7.18
C ASN A 106 -26.46 7.96 -8.34
N GLU A 107 -26.91 7.26 -9.38
CA GLU A 107 -26.16 7.00 -10.62
C GLU A 107 -24.97 6.03 -10.49
N LYS A 108 -24.90 5.27 -9.36
CA LYS A 108 -23.86 4.27 -9.11
C LYS A 108 -24.24 2.84 -9.52
N GLU A 109 -25.43 2.67 -10.11
CA GLU A 109 -26.04 1.37 -10.42
C GLU A 109 -25.18 0.50 -11.37
N ASN A 110 -24.36 1.12 -12.20
CA ASN A 110 -23.57 0.44 -13.23
C ASN A 110 -22.06 0.38 -12.94
N ILE A 111 -21.63 0.74 -11.72
CA ILE A 111 -20.21 0.67 -11.35
C ILE A 111 -19.79 -0.80 -11.25
N THR A 112 -18.68 -1.14 -11.92
CA THR A 112 -18.10 -2.48 -11.86
C THR A 112 -17.08 -2.62 -10.72
N VAL A 113 -16.84 -3.84 -10.30
CA VAL A 113 -15.80 -4.19 -9.32
C VAL A 113 -14.43 -3.69 -9.79
N GLN A 114 -14.09 -3.85 -11.07
CA GLN A 114 -12.83 -3.35 -11.65
C GLN A 114 -12.68 -1.83 -11.46
N GLN A 115 -13.74 -1.06 -11.66
CA GLN A 115 -13.69 0.41 -11.53
C GLN A 115 -13.37 0.85 -10.09
N LEU A 116 -13.76 0.08 -9.07
CA LEU A 116 -13.35 0.32 -7.69
C LEU A 116 -11.83 0.16 -7.52
N PHE A 117 -11.26 -0.93 -8.03
CA PHE A 117 -9.83 -1.23 -7.92
C PHE A 117 -8.93 -0.29 -8.72
N THR A 118 -9.45 0.23 -9.83
CA THR A 118 -8.69 1.11 -10.73
C THR A 118 -8.86 2.59 -10.44
N HIS A 119 -9.65 2.95 -9.41
CA HIS A 119 -9.96 4.34 -9.05
C HIS A 119 -10.63 5.12 -10.19
N THR A 120 -11.49 4.44 -10.95
CA THR A 120 -12.26 5.02 -12.06
C THR A 120 -13.77 5.01 -11.78
N ALA A 121 -14.16 4.76 -10.53
CA ALA A 121 -15.56 4.62 -10.13
C ALA A 121 -16.32 5.95 -9.94
N GLY A 122 -15.62 7.09 -9.87
CA GLY A 122 -16.25 8.41 -9.94
C GLY A 122 -16.67 9.05 -8.62
N PHE A 123 -16.23 8.54 -7.45
CA PHE A 123 -16.57 9.09 -6.12
C PHE A 123 -15.35 9.18 -5.19
N PRO A 124 -14.24 9.82 -5.61
CA PRO A 124 -12.98 9.80 -4.87
C PRO A 124 -13.08 10.38 -3.47
N SER A 125 -13.92 11.38 -3.26
CA SER A 125 -14.07 12.12 -2.00
C SER A 125 -15.33 11.72 -1.21
N ALA A 126 -15.90 10.53 -1.47
CA ALA A 126 -17.07 10.06 -0.74
C ALA A 126 -16.72 9.75 0.73
N PRO A 127 -17.33 10.44 1.72
CA PRO A 127 -16.88 10.42 3.11
C PRO A 127 -17.31 9.14 3.82
N PHE A 128 -16.40 8.57 4.62
CA PHE A 128 -16.69 7.44 5.48
C PHE A 128 -15.85 7.51 6.78
N ALA A 129 -16.53 7.60 7.92
CA ALA A 129 -15.86 7.55 9.21
C ALA A 129 -15.53 6.08 9.56
N PRO A 130 -14.30 5.74 9.98
CA PRO A 130 -13.91 4.35 10.27
C PRO A 130 -14.87 3.63 11.22
N LEU A 131 -15.34 4.29 12.27
CA LEU A 131 -16.26 3.69 13.25
C LEU A 131 -17.67 3.45 12.71
N ASP A 132 -18.07 4.02 11.58
CA ASP A 132 -19.34 3.69 10.92
C ASP A 132 -19.30 2.26 10.32
N TRP A 133 -18.11 1.68 10.13
CA TRP A 133 -17.95 0.34 9.57
C TRP A 133 -18.54 -0.75 10.45
N VAL A 134 -18.40 -0.64 11.76
CA VAL A 134 -18.86 -1.66 12.70
C VAL A 134 -20.39 -1.74 12.84
N ASP A 135 -21.10 -0.71 12.36
CA ASP A 135 -22.57 -0.61 12.35
C ASP A 135 -23.06 -0.71 10.90
N LYS A 136 -23.69 -1.85 10.55
CA LYS A 136 -24.15 -2.11 9.17
C LYS A 136 -25.18 -1.10 8.69
N ASP A 137 -26.08 -0.63 9.53
CA ASP A 137 -27.08 0.37 9.14
C ASP A 137 -26.43 1.71 8.80
N LYS A 138 -25.44 2.13 9.58
CA LYS A 138 -24.64 3.32 9.28
C LYS A 138 -23.83 3.15 8.00
N ARG A 139 -23.17 1.99 7.83
CA ARG A 139 -22.39 1.65 6.64
C ARG A 139 -23.24 1.79 5.37
N TYR A 140 -24.41 1.17 5.34
CA TYR A 140 -25.32 1.20 4.19
C TYR A 140 -25.93 2.58 3.97
N ALA A 141 -26.25 3.29 5.05
CA ALA A 141 -26.69 4.67 4.97
C ALA A 141 -25.63 5.62 4.40
N ARG A 142 -24.33 5.35 4.61
CA ARG A 142 -23.25 6.08 3.95
C ARG A 142 -23.19 5.76 2.46
N PHE A 143 -23.15 4.47 2.09
CA PHE A 143 -23.09 4.05 0.69
C PHE A 143 -24.25 4.61 -0.12
N SER A 144 -25.48 4.58 0.41
CA SER A 144 -26.67 5.10 -0.29
C SER A 144 -26.68 6.61 -0.50
N LYS A 145 -25.92 7.39 0.30
CA LYS A 145 -25.86 8.85 0.20
C LYS A 145 -24.78 9.35 -0.75
N TRP A 146 -23.80 8.52 -1.08
CA TRP A 146 -22.71 8.93 -1.97
C TRP A 146 -23.20 9.26 -3.37
N ARG A 147 -22.56 10.25 -3.98
CA ARG A 147 -22.86 10.72 -5.33
C ARG A 147 -21.61 10.69 -6.18
N LEU A 148 -21.80 10.61 -7.48
CA LEU A 148 -20.69 10.70 -8.44
C LEU A 148 -20.20 12.14 -8.57
N ASN A 149 -18.89 12.30 -8.71
CA ASN A 149 -18.23 13.52 -9.13
C ASN A 149 -18.12 13.57 -10.66
N TRP A 150 -18.08 12.40 -11.31
CA TRP A 150 -17.97 12.21 -12.76
C TRP A 150 -18.44 10.80 -13.16
N GLU A 151 -18.73 10.59 -14.43
CA GLU A 151 -19.22 9.33 -14.98
C GLU A 151 -18.19 8.20 -14.81
N PRO A 152 -18.57 7.04 -14.23
CA PRO A 152 -17.66 5.91 -14.01
C PRO A 152 -16.95 5.46 -15.30
N GLY A 153 -15.66 5.19 -15.21
CA GLY A 153 -14.83 4.75 -16.34
C GLY A 153 -14.29 5.89 -17.22
N THR A 154 -14.76 7.13 -17.07
CA THR A 154 -14.35 8.24 -17.96
C THR A 154 -13.12 8.99 -17.49
N ARG A 155 -12.77 8.88 -16.20
CA ARG A 155 -11.64 9.55 -15.57
C ARG A 155 -10.96 8.63 -14.56
N TYR A 156 -9.70 8.92 -14.34
CA TYR A 156 -8.96 8.41 -13.19
C TYR A 156 -8.81 9.54 -12.17
N GLU A 157 -9.13 9.25 -10.94
CA GLU A 157 -8.74 10.05 -9.79
C GLU A 157 -8.59 9.12 -8.58
N TYR A 158 -7.46 9.19 -7.89
CA TYR A 158 -7.22 8.32 -6.75
C TYR A 158 -8.31 8.45 -5.69
N HIS A 159 -8.94 7.33 -5.31
CA HIS A 159 -9.91 7.22 -4.23
C HIS A 159 -9.17 6.83 -2.95
N PRO A 160 -8.86 7.76 -2.04
CA PRO A 160 -8.00 7.45 -0.88
C PRO A 160 -8.57 6.35 0.02
N SER A 161 -9.88 6.37 0.27
CA SER A 161 -10.55 5.41 1.13
C SER A 161 -11.83 4.83 0.52
N SER A 162 -12.62 5.64 -0.18
CA SER A 162 -14.02 5.35 -0.52
C SER A 162 -14.22 4.03 -1.27
N SER A 163 -13.45 3.76 -2.34
CA SER A 163 -13.60 2.52 -3.11
C SER A 163 -13.27 1.27 -2.30
N MET A 164 -12.30 1.35 -1.38
CA MET A 164 -11.87 0.20 -0.60
C MET A 164 -12.90 -0.22 0.45
N TRP A 165 -13.70 0.72 0.98
CA TRP A 165 -14.82 0.38 1.84
C TRP A 165 -15.87 -0.48 1.13
N VAL A 166 -16.14 -0.16 -0.14
CA VAL A 166 -17.04 -0.97 -0.97
C VAL A 166 -16.45 -2.33 -1.30
N ILE A 167 -15.13 -2.39 -1.59
CA ILE A 167 -14.42 -3.65 -1.83
C ILE A 167 -14.46 -4.56 -0.57
N ALA A 168 -14.28 -4.00 0.62
CA ALA A 168 -14.39 -4.77 1.86
C ALA A 168 -15.80 -5.35 2.03
N GLU A 169 -16.86 -4.57 1.74
CA GLU A 169 -18.24 -5.06 1.76
C GLU A 169 -18.46 -6.17 0.71
N VAL A 170 -17.91 -6.02 -0.50
CA VAL A 170 -17.95 -7.06 -1.54
C VAL A 170 -17.29 -8.35 -1.04
N ILE A 171 -16.12 -8.24 -0.38
CA ILE A 171 -15.44 -9.41 0.22
C ILE A 171 -16.34 -10.06 1.27
N GLU A 172 -16.94 -9.30 2.20
CA GLU A 172 -17.85 -9.85 3.21
C GLU A 172 -19.03 -10.59 2.59
N ARG A 173 -19.69 -9.99 1.59
CA ARG A 173 -20.86 -10.58 0.93
C ARG A 173 -20.53 -11.85 0.15
N ARG A 174 -19.39 -11.88 -0.52
CA ARG A 174 -18.98 -13.01 -1.35
C ARG A 174 -18.34 -14.15 -0.55
N SER A 175 -17.70 -13.84 0.58
CA SER A 175 -17.10 -14.85 1.46
C SER A 175 -18.03 -15.34 2.58
N GLY A 176 -19.01 -14.52 2.99
CA GLY A 176 -19.81 -14.76 4.17
C GLY A 176 -19.06 -14.54 5.50
N GLN A 177 -17.90 -13.91 5.47
CA GLN A 177 -17.03 -13.66 6.62
C GLN A 177 -16.77 -12.16 6.79
N ASP A 178 -16.46 -11.72 8.01
CA ASP A 178 -15.86 -10.41 8.24
C ASP A 178 -14.59 -10.26 7.39
N TYR A 179 -14.40 -9.07 6.75
CA TYR A 179 -13.33 -8.93 5.79
C TYR A 179 -11.93 -9.01 6.43
N THR A 180 -11.76 -8.51 7.67
CA THR A 180 -10.47 -8.61 8.37
C THR A 180 -10.16 -10.04 8.76
N ALA A 181 -11.19 -10.79 9.19
CA ALA A 181 -11.07 -12.21 9.45
C ALA A 181 -10.73 -12.99 8.17
N PHE A 182 -11.37 -12.64 7.04
CA PHE A 182 -11.07 -13.25 5.75
C PHE A 182 -9.62 -12.97 5.31
N VAL A 183 -9.15 -11.73 5.40
CA VAL A 183 -7.75 -11.36 5.11
C VAL A 183 -6.79 -12.14 6.00
N LYS A 184 -7.05 -12.19 7.31
CA LYS A 184 -6.20 -12.91 8.27
C LYS A 184 -6.16 -14.42 7.96
N GLN A 185 -7.28 -15.04 7.70
CA GLN A 185 -7.36 -16.48 7.46
C GLN A 185 -6.76 -16.88 6.10
N HIS A 186 -7.08 -16.14 5.03
CA HIS A 186 -6.82 -16.58 3.66
C HIS A 186 -5.60 -15.89 3.03
N VAL A 187 -5.08 -14.81 3.62
CA VAL A 187 -3.91 -14.10 3.10
C VAL A 187 -2.77 -14.12 4.12
N THR A 188 -2.82 -13.30 5.15
CA THR A 188 -1.64 -13.07 6.00
C THR A 188 -1.29 -14.27 6.87
N GLY A 189 -2.29 -14.94 7.45
CA GLY A 189 -2.10 -16.17 8.23
C GLY A 189 -1.72 -17.36 7.34
N ALA A 190 -2.36 -17.51 6.17
CA ALA A 190 -2.03 -18.57 5.22
C ALA A 190 -0.59 -18.46 4.69
N LEU A 191 -0.04 -17.24 4.61
CA LEU A 191 1.35 -16.98 4.24
C LEU A 191 2.33 -17.07 5.42
N GLY A 192 1.85 -17.23 6.66
CA GLY A 192 2.71 -17.25 7.84
C GLY A 192 3.33 -15.89 8.18
N LEU A 193 2.60 -14.79 7.97
CA LEU A 193 3.07 -13.41 8.16
C LEU A 193 2.41 -12.77 9.40
N PRO A 194 2.83 -13.11 10.63
CA PRO A 194 2.16 -12.68 11.86
C PRO A 194 2.29 -11.17 12.15
N ASN A 195 3.23 -10.48 11.51
CA ASN A 195 3.43 -9.05 11.64
C ASN A 195 2.92 -8.26 10.42
N LEU A 196 1.96 -8.83 9.68
CA LEU A 196 1.19 -8.16 8.65
C LEU A 196 -0.29 -8.32 8.97
N ILE A 197 -0.90 -7.28 9.55
CA ILE A 197 -2.22 -7.37 10.20
C ILE A 197 -3.12 -6.25 9.67
N VAL A 198 -4.37 -6.56 9.38
CA VAL A 198 -5.41 -5.58 9.07
C VAL A 198 -6.45 -5.65 10.20
N GLY A 199 -6.55 -4.56 10.96
CA GLY A 199 -7.33 -4.53 12.19
C GLY A 199 -6.57 -5.12 13.38
N LEU A 200 -6.00 -4.24 14.24
CA LEU A 200 -5.24 -4.66 15.41
C LEU A 200 -6.15 -4.95 16.59
N SER A 201 -5.92 -6.07 17.26
CA SER A 201 -6.39 -6.27 18.63
C SER A 201 -5.66 -5.33 19.60
N ALA A 202 -6.22 -5.14 20.79
CA ALA A 202 -5.57 -4.33 21.84
C ALA A 202 -4.17 -4.86 22.21
N GLU A 203 -3.94 -6.17 22.15
CA GLU A 203 -2.62 -6.76 22.42
C GLU A 203 -1.62 -6.46 21.29
N GLU A 204 -2.04 -6.65 20.05
CA GLU A 204 -1.21 -6.31 18.88
C GLU A 204 -0.91 -4.80 18.81
N GLY A 205 -1.87 -3.96 19.22
CA GLY A 205 -1.74 -2.50 19.30
C GLY A 205 -0.60 -2.01 20.19
N LYS A 206 -0.21 -2.78 21.21
CA LYS A 206 0.93 -2.44 22.08
C LYS A 206 2.28 -2.41 21.35
N ARG A 207 2.38 -3.04 20.18
CA ARG A 207 3.57 -3.03 19.32
C ARG A 207 3.51 -1.97 18.24
N ALA A 208 2.36 -1.32 18.06
CA ALA A 208 2.18 -0.31 17.03
C ALA A 208 2.91 0.98 17.42
N LEU A 209 3.70 1.50 16.49
CA LEU A 209 4.26 2.84 16.60
C LEU A 209 3.18 3.86 16.26
N ASP A 210 3.14 4.94 17.05
CA ASP A 210 2.26 6.06 16.75
C ASP A 210 2.72 6.82 15.51
N VAL A 211 1.76 7.28 14.74
CA VAL A 211 1.99 8.22 13.64
C VAL A 211 2.38 9.56 14.22
N GLU A 212 3.50 10.10 13.78
CA GLU A 212 4.03 11.39 14.21
C GLU A 212 4.31 12.27 13.00
N TYR A 213 4.01 13.55 13.08
CA TYR A 213 4.35 14.51 12.04
C TYR A 213 5.64 15.25 12.38
N SER A 214 6.50 15.44 11.38
CA SER A 214 7.79 16.11 11.52
C SER A 214 8.02 17.14 10.43
N GLY A 215 8.90 18.12 10.72
CA GLY A 215 9.25 19.19 9.80
C GLY A 215 8.12 20.18 9.55
N ASP A 216 8.42 21.21 8.76
CA ASP A 216 7.47 22.24 8.38
C ASP A 216 6.82 21.94 7.04
N PRO A 217 5.52 22.23 6.86
CA PRO A 217 4.85 22.10 5.57
C PRO A 217 5.39 23.11 4.56
N LEU A 218 5.28 22.78 3.28
CA LEU A 218 5.52 23.74 2.21
C LEU A 218 4.37 24.74 2.12
N THR A 219 4.72 25.98 1.82
CA THR A 219 3.75 27.05 1.53
C THR A 219 3.40 27.08 0.04
N SER A 220 2.28 27.73 -0.31
CA SER A 220 1.91 27.95 -1.72
C SER A 220 3.02 28.69 -2.49
N GLU A 221 3.78 29.58 -1.83
CA GLU A 221 4.93 30.29 -2.43
C GLU A 221 6.08 29.32 -2.71
N ASP A 222 6.33 28.31 -1.84
CA ASP A 222 7.34 27.28 -2.08
C ASP A 222 7.00 26.43 -3.31
N TYR A 223 5.73 26.01 -3.45
CA TYR A 223 5.26 25.29 -4.64
C TYR A 223 5.44 26.13 -5.91
N ALA A 224 5.02 27.39 -5.88
CA ALA A 224 5.18 28.30 -7.02
C ALA A 224 6.66 28.48 -7.42
N ARG A 225 7.55 28.67 -6.43
CA ARG A 225 9.00 28.81 -6.65
C ARG A 225 9.63 27.55 -7.25
N MET A 226 9.16 26.37 -6.88
CA MET A 226 9.61 25.09 -7.42
C MET A 226 8.99 24.76 -8.78
N GLY A 227 7.97 25.49 -9.22
CA GLY A 227 7.25 25.22 -10.48
C GLY A 227 6.49 23.90 -10.49
N ILE A 228 6.03 23.44 -9.31
CA ILE A 228 5.26 22.21 -9.15
C ILE A 228 3.84 22.53 -8.64
N PRO A 229 2.83 21.72 -9.02
CA PRO A 229 1.48 21.95 -8.54
C PRO A 229 1.38 21.70 -7.02
N GLU A 230 0.65 22.57 -6.33
CA GLU A 230 0.24 22.33 -4.96
C GLU A 230 -0.79 21.20 -4.92
N PRO A 231 -0.63 20.19 -4.05
CA PRO A 231 -1.62 19.14 -3.91
C PRO A 231 -2.98 19.68 -3.50
N PRO A 232 -4.09 19.14 -4.04
CA PRO A 232 -5.42 19.55 -3.62
C PRO A 232 -5.67 19.17 -2.16
N VAL A 233 -6.48 19.95 -1.47
CA VAL A 233 -6.99 19.57 -0.17
C VAL A 233 -7.95 18.39 -0.35
N THR A 234 -7.72 17.30 0.39
CA THR A 234 -8.52 16.08 0.36
C THR A 234 -9.01 15.73 1.76
N GLU A 235 -9.81 14.68 1.89
CA GLU A 235 -10.21 14.10 3.19
C GLU A 235 -9.03 13.52 3.99
N VAL A 236 -7.88 13.28 3.34
CA VAL A 236 -6.66 12.75 3.98
C VAL A 236 -5.88 13.91 4.62
N THR A 237 -6.43 14.43 5.71
CA THR A 237 -5.80 15.50 6.50
C THR A 237 -4.83 14.93 7.54
N GLU A 238 -3.98 15.78 8.10
CA GLU A 238 -3.10 15.42 9.23
C GLU A 238 -3.91 14.84 10.40
N GLU A 239 -5.03 15.47 10.77
CA GLU A 239 -5.92 15.00 11.82
C GLU A 239 -6.51 13.63 11.50
N ALA A 240 -6.97 13.40 10.26
CA ALA A 240 -7.52 12.13 9.84
C ALA A 240 -6.49 11.00 9.93
N LEU A 241 -5.22 11.26 9.60
CA LEU A 241 -4.16 10.28 9.70
C LEU A 241 -3.70 10.03 11.15
N LEU A 242 -3.74 11.04 12.02
CA LEU A 242 -3.46 10.87 13.45
C LEU A 242 -4.52 10.03 14.17
N ASN A 243 -5.75 9.94 13.65
CA ASN A 243 -6.77 9.06 14.20
C ASN A 243 -6.39 7.56 14.13
N PHE A 244 -5.41 7.17 13.28
CA PHE A 244 -4.86 5.81 13.27
C PHE A 244 -4.02 5.49 14.53
N ASN A 245 -3.80 6.45 15.42
CA ASN A 245 -3.23 6.22 16.75
C ASN A 245 -4.27 5.74 17.77
N LEU A 246 -5.57 5.92 17.49
CA LEU A 246 -6.66 5.50 18.36
C LEU A 246 -6.91 3.99 18.25
N ASP A 247 -6.98 3.30 19.38
CA ASP A 247 -7.16 1.85 19.42
C ASP A 247 -8.45 1.40 18.73
N GLU A 248 -9.53 2.16 18.86
CA GLU A 248 -10.79 1.86 18.17
C GLU A 248 -10.69 1.97 16.65
N VAL A 249 -9.87 2.88 16.12
CA VAL A 249 -9.63 3.00 14.66
C VAL A 249 -8.71 1.88 14.18
N ARG A 250 -7.67 1.55 14.96
CA ARG A 250 -6.78 0.41 14.70
C ARG A 250 -7.56 -0.90 14.60
N ALA A 251 -8.54 -1.09 15.48
CA ALA A 251 -9.35 -2.30 15.53
C ALA A 251 -10.28 -2.47 14.32
N VAL A 252 -10.75 -1.39 13.71
CA VAL A 252 -11.62 -1.43 12.52
C VAL A 252 -10.94 -2.12 11.33
N GLY A 253 -9.63 -1.93 11.18
CA GLY A 253 -8.91 -2.41 10.00
C GLY A 253 -9.37 -1.70 8.73
N VAL A 254 -9.24 -0.37 8.67
CA VAL A 254 -9.64 0.44 7.51
C VAL A 254 -9.11 -0.16 6.21
N PRO A 255 -9.96 -0.61 5.27
CA PRO A 255 -9.54 -1.46 4.14
C PRO A 255 -8.59 -0.80 3.16
N GLY A 256 -8.60 0.54 3.12
CA GLY A 256 -7.69 1.31 2.28
C GLY A 256 -6.47 1.87 3.01
N GLY A 257 -6.33 1.64 4.33
CA GLY A 257 -5.31 2.34 5.10
C GLY A 257 -4.97 1.77 6.48
N GLY A 258 -5.74 0.81 7.03
CA GLY A 258 -5.61 0.32 8.41
C GLY A 258 -4.81 -0.99 8.54
N GLY A 259 -3.90 -1.26 7.62
CA GLY A 259 -2.91 -2.32 7.76
C GLY A 259 -1.73 -1.85 8.62
N TYR A 260 -1.18 -2.78 9.38
CA TYR A 260 0.01 -2.61 10.20
C TYR A 260 1.01 -3.71 9.88
N ALA A 261 2.27 -3.34 9.73
CA ALA A 261 3.31 -4.31 9.40
C ALA A 261 4.66 -3.95 10.01
N ASN A 262 5.53 -4.95 10.12
CA ASN A 262 6.96 -4.72 10.06
C ASN A 262 7.46 -4.86 8.61
N ALA A 263 8.63 -4.31 8.32
CA ALA A 263 9.16 -4.35 6.95
C ALA A 263 9.47 -5.78 6.47
N HIS A 264 9.84 -6.69 7.37
CA HIS A 264 10.13 -8.10 7.07
C HIS A 264 8.92 -8.79 6.42
N ASP A 265 7.78 -8.81 7.11
CA ASP A 265 6.60 -9.53 6.64
C ASP A 265 5.98 -8.84 5.42
N LEU A 266 6.07 -7.51 5.34
CA LEU A 266 5.58 -6.78 4.16
C LEU A 266 6.43 -7.08 2.90
N ALA A 267 7.76 -7.20 3.04
CA ALA A 267 8.63 -7.59 1.92
C ALA A 267 8.33 -9.02 1.46
N LEU A 268 8.09 -9.96 2.39
CA LEU A 268 7.70 -11.34 2.07
C LEU A 268 6.31 -11.41 1.43
N PHE A 269 5.35 -10.58 1.86
CA PHE A 269 4.05 -10.50 1.20
C PHE A 269 4.20 -10.18 -0.30
N TYR A 270 5.08 -9.25 -0.65
CA TYR A 270 5.36 -8.95 -2.05
C TYR A 270 6.11 -10.06 -2.78
N GLN A 271 6.95 -10.85 -2.09
CA GLN A 271 7.50 -12.09 -2.66
C GLN A 271 6.37 -13.10 -2.96
N ALA A 272 5.40 -13.22 -2.06
CA ALA A 272 4.23 -14.07 -2.29
C ALA A 272 3.41 -13.62 -3.50
N LEU A 273 3.21 -12.31 -3.68
CA LEU A 273 2.52 -11.77 -4.87
C LEU A 273 3.30 -11.98 -6.17
N LEU A 274 4.61 -12.17 -6.10
CA LEU A 274 5.44 -12.53 -7.26
C LEU A 274 5.34 -14.01 -7.61
N GLN A 275 5.41 -14.87 -6.60
CA GLN A 275 5.59 -16.33 -6.75
C GLN A 275 4.25 -17.11 -6.66
N GLY A 276 3.18 -16.45 -6.22
CA GLY A 276 1.87 -17.08 -5.97
C GLY A 276 1.68 -17.57 -4.53
N GLY A 277 2.71 -17.51 -3.70
CA GLY A 277 2.70 -17.96 -2.30
C GLY A 277 4.09 -17.96 -1.68
N LEU A 278 4.22 -18.52 -0.47
CA LEU A 278 5.47 -18.69 0.26
C LEU A 278 5.60 -20.11 0.81
N GLU A 279 6.83 -20.65 0.85
CA GLU A 279 7.16 -21.91 1.54
C GLU A 279 6.26 -23.11 1.19
N GLY A 280 5.83 -23.19 -0.08
CA GLY A 280 4.93 -24.27 -0.56
C GLY A 280 3.43 -23.98 -0.35
N ASN A 281 3.06 -22.90 0.28
CA ASN A 281 1.68 -22.44 0.39
C ASN A 281 1.30 -21.60 -0.82
N GLN A 282 0.75 -22.22 -1.86
CA GLN A 282 0.27 -21.55 -3.06
C GLN A 282 -1.12 -20.97 -2.83
N LEU A 283 -1.26 -19.65 -2.85
CA LEU A 283 -2.54 -18.95 -2.68
C LEU A 283 -3.12 -18.49 -4.02
N TRP A 284 -2.28 -17.95 -4.90
CA TRP A 284 -2.72 -17.41 -6.19
C TRP A 284 -2.08 -18.20 -7.33
N SER A 285 -2.89 -18.55 -8.32
CA SER A 285 -2.40 -19.13 -9.56
C SER A 285 -1.60 -18.12 -10.38
N GLU A 286 -0.72 -18.59 -11.22
CA GLU A 286 0.03 -17.75 -12.15
C GLU A 286 -0.90 -16.94 -13.06
N SER A 287 -2.00 -17.55 -13.52
CA SER A 287 -2.99 -16.87 -14.37
C SER A 287 -3.66 -15.71 -13.62
N THR A 288 -4.02 -15.89 -12.34
CA THR A 288 -4.57 -14.83 -11.50
C THR A 288 -3.58 -13.68 -11.35
N LEU A 289 -2.32 -13.99 -10.99
CA LEU A 289 -1.29 -12.97 -10.79
C LEU A 289 -0.96 -12.22 -12.09
N ASN A 290 -0.92 -12.89 -13.23
CA ASN A 290 -0.72 -12.24 -14.53
C ASN A 290 -1.89 -11.33 -14.88
N SER A 291 -3.12 -11.77 -14.61
CA SER A 291 -4.31 -10.95 -14.82
C SER A 291 -4.28 -9.68 -13.96
N VAL A 292 -4.13 -9.79 -12.64
CA VAL A 292 -4.21 -8.63 -11.74
C VAL A 292 -3.10 -7.59 -11.96
N ARG A 293 -1.97 -8.00 -12.52
CA ARG A 293 -0.83 -7.12 -12.89
C ARG A 293 -0.98 -6.46 -14.27
N THR A 294 -2.01 -6.79 -15.04
CA THR A 294 -2.30 -6.09 -16.30
C THR A 294 -2.83 -4.70 -16.04
N ILE A 295 -2.34 -3.68 -16.76
CA ILE A 295 -2.84 -2.31 -16.66
C ILE A 295 -4.28 -2.26 -17.17
N ARG A 296 -5.21 -1.84 -16.32
CA ARG A 296 -6.65 -1.72 -16.61
C ARG A 296 -7.14 -0.27 -16.71
N SER A 297 -6.34 0.68 -16.25
CA SER A 297 -6.67 2.11 -16.35
C SER A 297 -6.48 2.68 -17.76
N GLY A 298 -6.00 1.89 -18.73
CA GLY A 298 -5.76 2.35 -20.10
C GLY A 298 -4.90 3.60 -20.14
N ASP A 299 -5.30 4.57 -20.96
CA ASP A 299 -4.60 5.85 -21.15
C ASP A 299 -5.06 6.95 -20.17
N LEU A 300 -5.86 6.60 -19.15
CA LEU A 300 -6.31 7.57 -18.15
C LEU A 300 -5.13 8.09 -17.34
N ARG A 301 -5.18 9.40 -17.05
CA ARG A 301 -4.08 10.14 -16.44
C ARG A 301 -4.44 10.67 -15.07
N ASP A 302 -3.45 10.68 -14.18
CA ASP A 302 -3.54 11.38 -12.90
C ASP A 302 -3.82 12.88 -13.13
N PRO A 303 -4.81 13.47 -12.48
CA PRO A 303 -5.19 14.86 -12.70
C PRO A 303 -4.13 15.87 -12.24
N LEU A 304 -3.30 15.52 -11.23
CA LEU A 304 -2.28 16.39 -10.66
C LEU A 304 -1.02 16.42 -11.53
N PHE A 305 -0.43 15.24 -11.77
CA PHE A 305 0.86 15.12 -12.46
C PHE A 305 0.73 14.86 -13.97
N ARG A 306 -0.47 14.59 -14.48
CA ARG A 306 -0.76 14.31 -15.89
C ARG A 306 -0.08 13.04 -16.44
N GLN A 307 0.45 12.20 -15.57
CA GLN A 307 1.07 10.93 -15.93
C GLN A 307 0.01 9.83 -16.08
N LEU A 308 0.32 8.78 -16.85
CA LEU A 308 -0.54 7.60 -16.94
C LEU A 308 -0.76 7.00 -15.54
N ALA A 309 -1.99 6.61 -15.24
CA ALA A 309 -2.35 6.09 -13.91
C ALA A 309 -1.71 4.73 -13.62
N ASN A 310 -1.56 3.89 -14.65
CA ASN A 310 -0.95 2.56 -14.61
C ASN A 310 -1.47 1.70 -13.42
N ARG A 311 -2.79 1.51 -13.36
CA ARG A 311 -3.44 0.70 -12.33
C ARG A 311 -3.73 -0.70 -12.83
N GLY A 312 -3.23 -1.70 -12.10
CA GLY A 312 -3.74 -3.05 -12.13
C GLY A 312 -4.95 -3.21 -11.22
N LEU A 313 -5.29 -4.44 -10.85
CA LEU A 313 -6.44 -4.69 -9.99
C LEU A 313 -6.09 -4.43 -8.51
N GLY A 314 -6.14 -3.14 -8.10
CA GLY A 314 -5.84 -2.68 -6.74
C GLY A 314 -4.36 -2.47 -6.41
N ILE A 315 -3.49 -2.52 -7.42
CA ILE A 315 -2.06 -2.24 -7.32
C ILE A 315 -1.63 -1.18 -8.34
N ILE A 316 -0.50 -0.55 -8.07
CA ILE A 316 0.16 0.39 -8.96
C ILE A 316 1.21 -0.38 -9.76
N ILE A 317 1.31 -0.10 -11.06
CA ILE A 317 2.33 -0.67 -11.94
C ILE A 317 3.30 0.43 -12.34
N SER A 318 4.58 0.15 -12.26
CA SER A 318 5.69 1.06 -12.58
C SER A 318 5.53 1.66 -13.98
N GLY A 319 5.43 0.83 -15.00
CA GLY A 319 5.11 1.20 -16.37
C GLY A 319 6.24 1.99 -17.05
N ASP A 320 5.97 3.24 -17.41
CA ASP A 320 6.84 4.10 -18.20
C ASP A 320 7.89 4.87 -17.36
N GLU A 321 8.64 5.79 -18.03
CA GLU A 321 9.69 6.59 -17.40
C GLU A 321 9.19 7.56 -16.31
N SER A 322 7.86 7.79 -16.22
CA SER A 322 7.26 8.62 -15.18
C SER A 322 6.98 7.84 -13.87
N ARG A 323 7.53 6.64 -13.72
CA ARG A 323 7.34 5.72 -12.59
C ARG A 323 7.61 6.32 -11.21
N ASN A 324 8.52 7.29 -11.13
CA ASN A 324 8.82 7.99 -9.89
C ASN A 324 7.64 8.83 -9.36
N PHE A 325 6.73 9.30 -10.22
CA PHE A 325 5.49 9.96 -9.79
C PHE A 325 4.44 8.97 -9.27
N ARG A 326 4.63 7.67 -9.54
CA ARG A 326 3.80 6.58 -9.00
C ARG A 326 4.42 5.91 -7.77
N GLY A 327 5.55 6.46 -7.27
CA GLY A 327 6.19 6.03 -6.03
C GLY A 327 7.23 4.93 -6.18
N PHE A 328 7.70 4.68 -7.41
CA PHE A 328 8.83 3.79 -7.68
C PHE A 328 10.15 4.56 -7.79
N GLY A 329 11.26 3.84 -7.75
CA GLY A 329 12.57 4.37 -8.09
C GLY A 329 12.75 4.53 -9.61
N LYS A 330 13.76 5.28 -10.01
CA LYS A 330 14.10 5.45 -11.42
C LYS A 330 14.67 4.19 -12.07
N THR A 331 15.21 3.28 -11.26
CA THR A 331 15.88 2.05 -11.66
C THR A 331 14.99 0.81 -11.59
N ASN A 332 13.76 0.94 -11.06
CA ASN A 332 12.78 -0.14 -11.15
C ASN A 332 12.43 -0.47 -12.60
N SER A 333 12.15 -1.74 -12.89
CA SER A 333 11.66 -2.16 -14.20
C SER A 333 10.25 -1.61 -14.47
N PRO A 334 9.81 -1.56 -15.73
CA PRO A 334 8.43 -1.23 -16.07
C PRO A 334 7.40 -2.21 -15.48
N GLN A 335 7.82 -3.42 -15.14
CA GLN A 335 6.95 -4.47 -14.60
C GLN A 335 6.83 -4.43 -13.08
N ALA A 336 7.65 -3.62 -12.38
CA ALA A 336 7.55 -3.48 -10.94
C ALA A 336 6.14 -3.04 -10.53
N PHE A 337 5.63 -3.61 -9.44
CA PHE A 337 4.30 -3.28 -8.94
C PHE A 337 4.27 -3.24 -7.41
N GLY A 338 3.31 -2.49 -6.87
CA GLY A 338 3.17 -2.36 -5.43
C GLY A 338 2.15 -1.31 -5.04
N HIS A 339 2.23 -0.84 -3.81
CA HIS A 339 1.46 0.31 -3.34
C HIS A 339 2.18 1.00 -2.19
N ASN A 340 2.22 2.34 -2.21
CA ASN A 340 2.85 3.14 -1.17
C ASN A 340 1.83 3.63 -0.13
N GLY A 341 2.31 4.02 1.05
CA GLY A 341 1.52 4.63 2.12
C GLY A 341 1.68 6.17 2.18
N ALA A 342 0.72 6.83 2.82
CA ALA A 342 0.63 8.30 2.90
C ALA A 342 1.83 8.95 3.61
N GLY A 343 2.43 8.30 4.61
CA GLY A 343 3.56 8.80 5.39
C GLY A 343 4.94 8.52 4.77
N GLY A 344 4.98 8.08 3.50
CA GLY A 344 6.23 7.72 2.84
C GLY A 344 6.62 6.25 3.01
N GLN A 345 5.69 5.40 3.44
CA GLN A 345 5.86 3.94 3.41
C GLN A 345 5.94 3.49 1.94
N ILE A 346 6.85 2.57 1.66
CA ILE A 346 7.10 2.05 0.30
C ILE A 346 7.04 0.53 0.36
N ALA A 347 6.28 -0.05 -0.56
CA ALA A 347 6.25 -1.50 -0.71
C ALA A 347 6.01 -1.87 -2.17
N TRP A 348 6.95 -2.63 -2.74
CA TRP A 348 6.88 -3.08 -4.12
C TRP A 348 7.68 -4.38 -4.34
N VAL A 349 7.40 -5.04 -5.43
CA VAL A 349 8.21 -6.13 -6.00
C VAL A 349 8.46 -5.87 -7.48
N ASP A 350 9.64 -6.26 -7.93
CA ASP A 350 10.07 -6.14 -9.32
C ASP A 350 10.25 -7.54 -9.94
N PRO A 351 9.35 -7.95 -10.84
CA PRO A 351 9.42 -9.28 -11.47
C PRO A 351 10.70 -9.52 -12.28
N GLU A 352 11.31 -8.47 -12.81
CA GLU A 352 12.52 -8.62 -13.65
C GLU A 352 13.73 -9.00 -12.79
N SER A 353 13.90 -8.38 -11.62
CA SER A 353 14.98 -8.69 -10.69
C SER A 353 14.64 -9.75 -9.64
N GLY A 354 13.34 -10.04 -9.45
CA GLY A 354 12.84 -10.89 -8.37
C GLY A 354 12.90 -10.25 -6.99
N LEU A 355 13.26 -8.95 -6.89
CA LEU A 355 13.48 -8.24 -5.65
C LEU A 355 12.20 -7.59 -5.13
N SER A 356 11.93 -7.67 -3.84
CA SER A 356 10.94 -6.85 -3.14
C SER A 356 11.57 -5.95 -2.11
N LEU A 357 10.98 -4.76 -1.94
CA LEU A 357 11.32 -3.76 -0.93
C LEU A 357 10.12 -3.48 -0.05
N ALA A 358 10.34 -3.40 1.26
CA ALA A 358 9.50 -2.69 2.19
C ALA A 358 10.32 -1.66 2.96
N TYR A 359 9.90 -0.40 2.93
CA TYR A 359 10.42 0.69 3.75
C TYR A 359 9.29 1.32 4.53
N LEU A 360 9.42 1.36 5.85
CA LEU A 360 8.40 1.84 6.76
C LEU A 360 8.96 2.93 7.67
N THR A 361 8.15 3.92 7.98
CA THR A 361 8.42 4.93 8.99
C THR A 361 7.11 5.33 9.66
N SER A 362 7.15 5.60 10.97
CA SER A 362 6.01 6.19 11.70
C SER A 362 5.98 7.72 11.56
N GLY A 363 7.05 8.33 11.05
CA GLY A 363 7.17 9.76 10.84
C GLY A 363 6.62 10.22 9.49
N HIS A 364 5.65 11.13 9.53
CA HIS A 364 5.14 11.83 8.36
C HIS A 364 5.86 13.17 8.19
N ASP A 365 6.63 13.29 7.11
CA ASP A 365 7.30 14.53 6.78
C ASP A 365 6.31 15.51 6.15
N ARG A 366 6.03 16.64 6.84
CA ARG A 366 5.13 17.68 6.30
C ARG A 366 5.61 18.28 4.98
N ASN A 367 6.92 18.17 4.69
CA ASN A 367 7.46 18.53 3.39
C ASN A 367 7.30 17.34 2.41
N ASN A 368 6.18 17.30 1.70
CA ASN A 368 5.83 16.22 0.77
C ASN A 368 6.81 16.06 -0.41
N VAL A 369 7.49 17.14 -0.82
CA VAL A 369 8.54 17.08 -1.86
C VAL A 369 9.77 16.37 -1.33
N ARG A 370 10.19 16.65 -0.09
CA ARG A 370 11.30 15.95 0.56
C ARG A 370 10.95 14.48 0.77
N GLN A 371 9.73 14.20 1.25
CA GLN A 371 9.22 12.82 1.39
C GLN A 371 9.25 12.08 0.05
N GLY A 372 8.75 12.67 -1.03
CA GLY A 372 8.76 12.08 -2.36
C GLY A 372 10.18 11.81 -2.88
N LYS A 373 11.09 12.78 -2.73
CA LYS A 373 12.52 12.62 -3.12
C LYS A 373 13.19 11.51 -2.33
N ARG A 374 12.90 11.37 -1.03
CA ARG A 374 13.36 10.28 -0.17
C ARG A 374 12.91 8.94 -0.73
N GLY A 375 11.62 8.81 -0.98
CA GLY A 375 11.02 7.57 -1.51
C GLY A 375 11.64 7.14 -2.84
N VAL A 376 11.79 8.08 -3.78
CA VAL A 376 12.44 7.80 -5.07
C VAL A 376 13.91 7.39 -4.89
N ALA A 377 14.66 8.02 -3.99
CA ALA A 377 16.05 7.67 -3.74
C ALA A 377 16.18 6.26 -3.13
N ILE A 378 15.39 5.95 -2.10
CA ILE A 378 15.38 4.63 -1.45
C ILE A 378 14.99 3.54 -2.46
N SER A 379 13.90 3.73 -3.20
CA SER A 379 13.45 2.76 -4.21
C SER A 379 14.48 2.57 -5.34
N SER A 380 15.16 3.65 -5.77
CA SER A 380 16.17 3.56 -6.84
C SER A 380 17.39 2.75 -6.40
N ILE A 381 17.91 3.02 -5.20
CA ILE A 381 19.06 2.25 -4.67
C ILE A 381 18.66 0.79 -4.42
N ALA A 382 17.46 0.57 -3.85
CA ALA A 382 16.97 -0.77 -3.58
C ALA A 382 16.85 -1.62 -4.85
N ALA A 383 16.35 -1.07 -5.95
CA ALA A 383 16.20 -1.79 -7.22
C ALA A 383 17.55 -2.24 -7.82
N GLU A 384 18.67 -1.60 -7.46
CA GLU A 384 20.02 -1.97 -7.88
C GLU A 384 20.66 -3.05 -6.99
N CYS A 385 20.02 -3.42 -5.86
CA CYS A 385 20.59 -4.38 -4.91
C CYS A 385 20.56 -5.84 -5.41
N ALA A 386 19.78 -6.20 -6.43
CA ALA A 386 19.79 -7.55 -7.00
C ALA A 386 21.13 -7.84 -7.71
N ALA A 387 21.72 -9.00 -7.41
CA ALA A 387 22.94 -9.50 -8.06
C ALA A 387 22.66 -10.08 -9.42
#